data_50cacc81e59a6baad83e1b56499fe734
#
_entry.id   50cacc81e59a6baad83e1b56499fe734
#
_cell.length_a   1.000
_cell.length_b   1.000
_cell.length_c   1.000
_cell.angle_alpha   90.00
_cell.angle_beta   90.00
_cell.angle_gamma   90.00
#
_symmetry.space_group_name_H-M   'P 1'
#
loop_
_entity.id
_entity.type
_entity.pdbx_description
1 polymer ?
#
loop_
_entity_poly.entity_id
_entity_poly.type
_entity_poly.pdbx_seq_one_letter_code
_entity_poly.pdbx_strand_id
1 'polypeptide(L)'
;MENVATYAELGKYLGAGLACIGMAGAAMGVGNVAGNYLSGALRNPSAAASQTATLFIGMAFAEALGIFSFLVALLLLFAASSRHDSLLLGGGIDPHPIANRSARDRT
;
A
#
# COMPACT_ATOMS: atom_id res chain seq x y z
N MET A 1 17.34 -1.82 21.75
CA MET A 1 16.46 -2.72 20.97
C MET A 1 15.01 -2.20 20.93
N GLU A 2 14.48 -1.80 22.06
CA GLU A 2 13.11 -1.25 22.17
C GLU A 2 12.87 -0.02 21.29
N ASN A 3 13.83 0.90 21.24
CA ASN A 3 13.74 2.11 20.42
C ASN A 3 13.66 1.84 18.91
N VAL A 4 14.35 0.81 18.40
CA VAL A 4 14.37 0.48 16.97
C VAL A 4 13.01 -0.08 16.53
N ALA A 5 12.37 -0.91 17.34
CA ALA A 5 11.03 -1.43 17.07
C ALA A 5 9.99 -0.30 17.04
N THR A 6 10.08 0.65 17.97
CA THR A 6 9.20 1.82 18.03
C THR A 6 9.35 2.72 16.81
N TYR A 7 10.58 2.97 16.35
CA TYR A 7 10.82 3.76 15.14
C TYR A 7 10.33 3.05 13.88
N ALA A 8 10.46 1.72 13.81
CA ALA A 8 9.96 0.93 12.69
C ALA A 8 8.42 0.98 12.61
N GLU A 9 7.73 0.88 13.75
CA GLU A 9 6.27 1.04 13.80
C GLU A 9 5.83 2.45 13.43
N LEU A 10 6.49 3.47 13.95
CA LEU A 10 6.21 4.85 13.60
C LEU A 10 6.37 5.07 12.09
N GLY A 11 7.46 4.58 11.50
CA GLY A 11 7.71 4.66 10.06
C GLY A 11 6.62 3.96 9.24
N LYS A 12 6.11 2.84 9.69
CA LYS A 12 5.03 2.08 9.09
C LYS A 12 3.71 2.88 9.05
N TYR A 13 3.30 3.46 10.18
CA TYR A 13 2.08 4.26 10.24
C TYR A 13 2.21 5.58 9.47
N LEU A 14 3.36 6.24 9.54
CA LEU A 14 3.63 7.44 8.75
C LEU A 14 3.63 7.13 7.26
N GLY A 15 4.28 6.04 6.85
CA GLY A 15 4.32 5.61 5.45
C GLY A 15 2.93 5.27 4.90
N ALA A 16 2.11 4.57 5.68
CA ALA A 16 0.73 4.27 5.32
C ALA A 16 -0.12 5.54 5.21
N GLY A 17 0.03 6.48 6.14
CA GLY A 17 -0.64 7.77 6.10
C GLY A 17 -0.25 8.61 4.87
N LEU A 18 1.03 8.65 4.52
CA LEU A 18 1.53 9.33 3.31
C LEU A 18 1.00 8.68 2.03
N ALA A 19 0.92 7.34 1.98
CA ALA A 19 0.34 6.63 0.85
C ALA A 19 -1.15 6.98 0.66
N CYS A 20 -1.90 7.21 1.74
CA CYS A 20 -3.29 7.67 1.68
C CYS A 20 -3.44 9.07 1.06
N ILE A 21 -2.44 9.94 1.15
CA ILE A 21 -2.45 11.25 0.49
C ILE A 21 -2.48 11.09 -1.03
N GLY A 22 -1.89 10.03 -1.58
CA GLY A 22 -1.98 9.70 -3.00
C GLY A 22 -3.43 9.48 -3.49
N MET A 23 -4.31 8.98 -2.63
CA MET A 23 -5.74 8.85 -2.94
C MET A 23 -6.42 10.22 -3.10
N ALA A 24 -6.03 11.22 -2.31
CA ALA A 24 -6.55 12.57 -2.44
C ALA A 24 -6.18 13.17 -3.80
N GLY A 25 -4.97 12.90 -4.31
CA GLY A 25 -4.54 13.28 -5.66
C GLY A 25 -5.41 12.66 -6.76
N ALA A 26 -5.74 11.39 -6.64
CA ALA A 26 -6.65 10.70 -7.55
C ALA A 26 -8.06 11.31 -7.52
N ALA A 27 -8.59 11.59 -6.34
CA ALA A 27 -9.90 12.22 -6.18
C ALA A 27 -9.95 13.61 -6.82
N MET A 28 -8.91 14.42 -6.66
CA MET A 28 -8.78 15.71 -7.34
C MET A 28 -8.73 15.54 -8.86
N GLY A 29 -8.02 14.52 -9.35
CA GLY A 29 -7.94 14.18 -10.77
C GLY A 29 -9.32 13.85 -11.35
N VAL A 30 -10.06 12.99 -10.69
CA VAL A 30 -11.45 12.64 -11.08
C VAL A 30 -12.34 13.87 -11.09
N GLY A 31 -12.30 14.68 -10.03
CA GLY A 31 -13.08 15.91 -9.92
C GLY A 31 -12.77 16.91 -11.04
N ASN A 32 -11.49 17.06 -11.39
CA ASN A 32 -11.05 17.96 -12.46
C ASN A 32 -11.53 17.48 -13.84
N VAL A 33 -11.40 16.18 -14.13
CA VAL A 33 -11.87 15.59 -15.40
C VAL A 33 -13.38 15.76 -15.53
N ALA A 34 -14.15 15.43 -14.48
CA ALA A 34 -15.61 15.56 -14.47
C ALA A 34 -16.07 17.01 -14.59
N GLY A 35 -15.41 17.94 -13.90
CA GLY A 35 -15.73 19.37 -13.96
C GLY A 35 -15.48 19.97 -15.33
N ASN A 36 -14.38 19.63 -15.97
CA ASN A 36 -14.05 20.09 -17.32
C ASN A 36 -15.03 19.52 -18.35
N TYR A 37 -15.38 18.23 -18.22
CA TYR A 37 -16.41 17.62 -19.08
C TYR A 37 -17.75 18.31 -18.93
N LEU A 38 -18.20 18.55 -17.71
CA LEU A 38 -19.47 19.19 -17.44
C LEU A 38 -19.53 20.60 -18.02
N SER A 39 -18.45 21.37 -17.85
CA SER A 39 -18.35 22.70 -18.45
C SER A 39 -18.40 22.68 -19.96
N GLY A 40 -17.80 21.69 -20.61
CA GLY A 40 -17.87 21.48 -22.07
C GLY A 40 -19.27 21.05 -22.52
N ALA A 41 -19.89 20.12 -21.80
CA ALA A 41 -21.21 19.59 -22.09
C ALA A 41 -22.31 20.68 -22.04
N LEU A 42 -22.21 21.60 -21.09
CA LEU A 42 -23.11 22.72 -20.98
C LEU A 42 -23.00 23.72 -22.16
N ARG A 43 -21.79 23.83 -22.74
CA ARG A 43 -21.56 24.69 -23.90
C ARG A 43 -21.97 24.05 -25.21
N ASN A 44 -21.82 22.73 -25.33
CA ASN A 44 -22.18 21.99 -26.54
C ASN A 44 -22.83 20.65 -26.19
N PRO A 45 -24.14 20.66 -25.88
CA PRO A 45 -24.85 19.45 -25.47
C PRO A 45 -24.90 18.36 -26.56
N SER A 46 -24.82 18.72 -27.82
CA SER A 46 -24.84 17.74 -28.92
C SER A 46 -23.56 16.89 -28.99
N ALA A 47 -22.43 17.44 -28.60
CA ALA A 47 -21.15 16.73 -28.53
C ALA A 47 -20.99 15.94 -27.23
N ALA A 48 -21.70 16.29 -26.19
CA ALA A 48 -21.55 15.68 -24.86
C ALA A 48 -21.75 14.15 -24.88
N ALA A 49 -22.77 13.67 -25.56
CA ALA A 49 -23.11 12.25 -25.65
C ALA A 49 -21.96 11.41 -26.25
N SER A 50 -21.28 11.93 -27.29
CA SER A 50 -20.18 11.24 -27.95
C SER A 50 -18.90 11.20 -27.09
N GLN A 51 -18.73 12.11 -26.12
CA GLN A 51 -17.56 12.23 -25.27
C GLN A 51 -17.71 11.50 -23.92
N THR A 52 -18.91 11.00 -23.63
CA THR A 52 -19.18 10.32 -22.34
C THR A 52 -18.28 9.11 -22.10
N ALA A 53 -17.98 8.31 -23.13
CA ALA A 53 -17.08 7.17 -23.02
C ALA A 53 -15.66 7.61 -22.67
N THR A 54 -15.17 8.68 -23.30
CA THR A 54 -13.85 9.26 -23.02
C THR A 54 -13.76 9.78 -21.58
N LEU A 55 -14.84 10.38 -21.07
CA LEU A 55 -14.95 10.82 -19.69
C LEU A 55 -14.75 9.64 -18.72
N PHE A 56 -15.50 8.55 -18.91
CA PHE A 56 -15.41 7.38 -18.02
C PHE A 56 -14.03 6.73 -18.07
N ILE A 57 -13.41 6.66 -19.23
CA ILE A 57 -12.03 6.16 -19.37
C ILE A 57 -11.06 7.04 -18.58
N GLY A 58 -11.14 8.37 -18.73
CA GLY A 58 -10.28 9.31 -18.00
C GLY A 58 -10.45 9.22 -16.48
N MET A 59 -11.71 9.09 -16.02
CA MET A 59 -12.01 8.90 -14.60
C MET A 59 -11.46 7.57 -14.07
N ALA A 60 -11.63 6.48 -14.83
CA ALA A 60 -11.13 5.16 -14.43
C ALA A 60 -9.62 5.13 -14.28
N PHE A 61 -8.85 5.78 -15.18
CA PHE A 61 -7.41 5.90 -15.04
C PHE A 61 -7.00 6.70 -13.79
N ALA A 62 -7.66 7.80 -13.52
CA ALA A 62 -7.39 8.61 -12.34
C ALA A 62 -7.69 7.82 -11.05
N GLU A 63 -8.80 7.09 -11.02
CA GLU A 63 -9.22 6.27 -9.88
C GLU A 63 -8.27 5.08 -9.66
N ALA A 64 -7.78 4.44 -10.72
CA ALA A 64 -6.82 3.34 -10.63
C ALA A 64 -5.55 3.73 -9.86
N LEU A 65 -5.04 4.94 -10.08
CA LEU A 65 -3.88 5.45 -9.33
C LEU A 65 -4.16 5.59 -7.83
N GLY A 66 -5.38 5.97 -7.46
CA GLY A 66 -5.84 6.02 -6.08
C GLY A 66 -5.88 4.63 -5.44
N ILE A 67 -6.36 3.63 -6.18
CA ILE A 67 -6.38 2.22 -5.72
C ILE A 67 -4.95 1.71 -5.49
N PHE A 68 -4.00 2.02 -6.36
CA PHE A 68 -2.59 1.65 -6.15
C PHE A 68 -2.02 2.28 -4.87
N SER A 69 -2.29 3.56 -4.61
CA SER A 69 -1.88 4.22 -3.37
C SER A 69 -2.48 3.56 -2.14
N PHE A 70 -3.75 3.17 -2.21
CA PHE A 70 -4.43 2.43 -1.15
C PHE A 70 -3.81 1.06 -0.90
N LEU A 71 -3.49 0.31 -1.96
CA LEU A 71 -2.80 -0.98 -1.85
C LEU A 71 -1.43 -0.84 -1.18
N VAL A 72 -0.67 0.20 -1.50
CA VAL A 72 0.62 0.47 -0.85
C VAL A 72 0.42 0.75 0.64
N ALA A 73 -0.61 1.52 1.02
CA ALA A 73 -0.94 1.76 2.42
C ALA A 73 -1.25 0.46 3.16
N LEU A 74 -2.06 -0.42 2.56
CA LEU A 74 -2.37 -1.74 3.14
C LEU A 74 -1.14 -2.64 3.23
N LEU A 75 -0.28 -2.66 2.23
CA LEU A 75 0.97 -3.41 2.26
C LEU A 75 1.88 -2.96 3.40
N LEU A 76 2.00 -1.66 3.63
CA LEU A 76 2.78 -1.13 4.74
C LEU A 76 2.18 -1.51 6.09
N LEU A 77 0.86 -1.51 6.23
CA LEU A 77 0.19 -1.85 7.48
C LEU A 77 0.27 -3.35 7.79
N PHE A 78 0.00 -4.22 6.80
CA PHE A 78 -0.17 -5.65 7.04
C PHE A 78 1.08 -6.47 6.72
N ALA A 79 1.76 -6.24 5.59
CA ALA A 79 2.91 -7.04 5.18
C ALA A 79 4.18 -6.73 6.00
N ALA A 80 4.35 -5.48 6.44
CA ALA A 80 5.45 -5.11 7.32
C ALA A 80 5.28 -5.71 8.74
N SER A 81 4.02 -5.95 9.17
CA SER A 81 3.71 -6.62 10.44
C SER A 81 4.12 -8.09 10.42
N SER A 82 3.80 -8.81 9.36
CA SER A 82 4.09 -10.24 9.22
C SER A 82 5.60 -10.57 9.24
N ARG A 83 6.43 -9.67 8.74
CA ARG A 83 7.88 -9.87 8.72
C ARG A 83 8.51 -9.78 10.11
N HIS A 84 7.97 -8.94 10.97
CA HIS A 84 8.43 -8.81 12.35
C HIS A 84 8.11 -10.08 13.16
N ASP A 85 6.92 -10.63 13.00
CA ASP A 85 6.51 -11.86 13.67
C ASP A 85 7.33 -13.06 13.21
N SER A 86 7.67 -13.15 11.92
CA SER A 86 8.52 -14.21 11.38
C SER A 86 9.95 -14.17 11.94
N LEU A 87 10.49 -12.98 12.16
CA LEU A 87 11.84 -12.81 12.77
C LEU A 87 11.83 -13.16 14.25
N LEU A 88 10.76 -12.86 14.98
CA LEU A 88 10.62 -13.20 16.40
C LEU A 88 10.35 -14.68 16.60
N LEU A 89 9.55 -15.31 15.73
CA LEU A 89 9.24 -16.74 15.80
C LEU A 89 10.29 -17.64 15.15
N GLY A 90 11.00 -17.15 14.12
CA GLY A 90 12.10 -17.86 13.45
C GLY A 90 13.46 -17.71 14.12
N GLY A 91 13.59 -16.79 15.08
CA GLY A 91 14.80 -16.59 15.90
C GLY A 91 14.92 -17.52 17.11
N GLY A 92 14.08 -18.55 17.19
CA GLY A 92 14.34 -19.71 18.01
C GLY A 92 15.60 -20.41 17.48
N ILE A 93 16.75 -19.87 17.87
CA ILE A 93 18.02 -20.59 17.81
C ILE A 93 17.76 -21.89 18.56
N ASP A 94 17.69 -23.00 17.84
CA ASP A 94 17.78 -24.31 18.46
C ASP A 94 19.12 -24.35 19.21
N PRO A 95 19.14 -24.25 20.55
CA PRO A 95 20.36 -24.36 21.27
C PRO A 95 20.67 -25.84 21.38
N HIS A 96 21.07 -26.51 20.32
CA HIS A 96 21.93 -27.67 20.44
C HIS A 96 22.08 -28.57 19.21
N PRO A 97 23.22 -28.47 18.55
CA PRO A 97 23.83 -29.69 18.02
C PRO A 97 25.09 -30.14 18.80
N ILE A 98 25.52 -29.41 19.84
CA ILE A 98 26.86 -29.72 20.43
C ILE A 98 26.82 -30.65 21.62
N ALA A 99 25.67 -30.84 22.28
CA ALA A 99 25.62 -31.72 23.47
C ALA A 99 25.59 -33.23 23.17
N ASN A 100 25.35 -33.63 21.92
CA ASN A 100 25.22 -35.06 21.58
C ASN A 100 26.47 -35.69 20.97
N ARG A 101 27.58 -34.95 20.84
CA ARG A 101 28.85 -35.54 20.37
C ARG A 101 29.66 -36.21 21.45
N SER A 102 29.53 -35.80 22.71
CA SER A 102 30.30 -36.39 23.82
C SER A 102 29.74 -37.70 24.36
N ALA A 103 28.50 -38.05 24.02
CA ALA A 103 27.85 -39.29 24.44
C ALA A 103 28.14 -40.47 23.50
N ARG A 104 28.60 -40.24 22.26
CA ARG A 104 28.90 -41.30 21.28
C ARG A 104 30.33 -41.84 21.33
N ASP A 105 31.26 -41.13 21.97
CA ASP A 105 32.68 -41.55 22.07
C ASP A 105 32.99 -42.34 23.35
N ARG A 106 31.96 -42.78 24.11
CA ARG A 106 32.14 -43.56 25.34
C ARG A 106 31.57 -44.97 25.29
N THR A 107 31.23 -45.47 24.10
CA THR A 107 30.93 -46.88 23.84
C THR A 107 31.91 -47.45 22.85
#